data_53eb2d91ad815672ac7cc4487d65e2b8
#
_entry.id   53eb2d91ad815672ac7cc4487d65e2b8
#
_cell.length_a   1.000
_cell.length_b   1.000
_cell.length_c   1.000
_cell.angle_alpha   90.00
_cell.angle_beta   90.00
_cell.angle_gamma   90.00
#
_symmetry.space_group_name_H-M   'P 1'
#
loop_
_entity.id
_entity.type
_entity.pdbx_description
1 polymer ?
#
loop_
_entity_poly.entity_id
_entity_poly.type
_entity_poly.pdbx_seq_one_letter_code
_entity_poly.pdbx_strand_id
1 'polypeptide(L)'
;MTEHDPRKQDRREGDRGQRRRAGDAPRYLDPGETIFTLWGRVIVARYKRWAAAATRHIVQRPLHIGVSARIYHPEPGATGLRSKNLQYLEESVAQWVMSRDVLVFMIPTVNTSGLLHPSNIRLRDYAKHLDGLVLQGGADVSPQSYAEAPTKPEWSGDRARDMYELELLHEFVEAGKPVLGICRGCQLLNVAFGGSLYQDIATDVPDAHAHVSDDYDRHRHEVTFPPGSSLPNMVRGPQRALVNSIHHQAVKSLGKDMQVEALSYPDNMIEAIRYTRAPFVMGLQWHPEFHRAGGVELLDCTGILDSFLRAARETRF
;
A
#
# COMPACT_ATOMS: atom_id res chain seq x y z
N MET A 1 25.03 63.48 -10.37
CA MET A 1 25.82 62.31 -10.85
C MET A 1 25.04 61.06 -10.50
N THR A 2 24.20 60.63 -11.39
CA THR A 2 23.34 59.43 -11.25
C THR A 2 23.91 58.38 -12.17
N GLU A 3 24.45 57.36 -11.56
CA GLU A 3 25.07 56.20 -12.23
C GLU A 3 23.96 55.31 -12.81
N HIS A 4 24.02 55.10 -14.11
CA HIS A 4 23.07 54.32 -14.90
C HIS A 4 23.58 52.86 -14.93
N ASP A 5 22.87 51.92 -14.27
CA ASP A 5 23.17 50.48 -14.30
C ASP A 5 22.58 49.84 -15.56
N PRO A 6 23.41 49.37 -16.51
CA PRO A 6 22.93 48.80 -17.79
C PRO A 6 22.36 47.36 -17.70
N ARG A 7 22.17 46.76 -16.50
CA ARG A 7 21.74 45.35 -16.34
C ARG A 7 20.24 45.17 -16.14
N LYS A 8 19.41 46.22 -16.33
CA LYS A 8 17.96 46.12 -16.15
C LYS A 8 17.14 46.04 -17.46
N GLN A 9 17.77 45.85 -18.61
CA GLN A 9 17.05 45.90 -19.89
C GLN A 9 16.90 44.59 -20.65
N ASP A 10 17.31 43.47 -20.10
CA ASP A 10 17.33 42.19 -20.86
C ASP A 10 16.54 41.05 -20.21
N ARG A 11 15.38 41.33 -19.59
CA ARG A 11 14.47 40.31 -19.02
C ARG A 11 12.99 40.51 -19.33
N ARG A 12 12.64 41.09 -20.49
CA ARG A 12 11.24 41.24 -20.88
C ARG A 12 10.86 40.73 -22.27
N GLU A 13 11.66 39.87 -22.89
CA GLU A 13 11.31 39.22 -24.16
C GLU A 13 11.51 37.71 -24.06
N GLY A 14 10.67 36.98 -23.33
CA GLY A 14 10.81 35.52 -23.20
C GLY A 14 9.62 34.78 -22.59
N ASP A 15 8.51 35.45 -22.36
CA ASP A 15 7.32 34.70 -21.85
C ASP A 15 6.04 35.20 -22.58
N ARG A 16 5.94 34.89 -23.87
CA ARG A 16 4.65 34.80 -24.53
C ARG A 16 4.15 33.38 -24.47
N GLY A 17 3.83 32.92 -23.25
CA GLY A 17 2.99 31.76 -23.07
C GLY A 17 1.71 31.94 -23.86
N GLN A 18 1.50 31.07 -24.84
CA GLN A 18 0.27 31.03 -25.65
C GLN A 18 -0.94 30.91 -24.71
N ARG A 19 -1.57 32.03 -24.40
CA ARG A 19 -2.91 32.06 -23.78
C ARG A 19 -3.86 31.36 -24.75
N ARG A 20 -4.33 30.15 -24.41
CA ARG A 20 -5.45 29.51 -25.11
C ARG A 20 -6.60 30.52 -25.15
N ARG A 21 -7.05 30.87 -26.34
CA ARG A 21 -8.23 31.72 -26.53
C ARG A 21 -9.45 30.92 -26.08
N ALA A 22 -10.31 31.55 -25.28
CA ALA A 22 -11.63 31.01 -24.95
C ALA A 22 -12.40 30.85 -26.26
N GLY A 23 -12.46 29.63 -26.81
CA GLY A 23 -13.09 29.34 -28.10
C GLY A 23 -12.46 28.18 -28.86
N ASP A 24 -11.30 27.65 -28.41
CA ASP A 24 -10.72 26.45 -29.03
C ASP A 24 -11.59 25.24 -28.67
N ALA A 25 -12.35 24.76 -29.67
CA ALA A 25 -13.11 23.52 -29.54
C ALA A 25 -12.20 22.35 -29.13
N PRO A 26 -12.72 21.37 -28.36
CA PRO A 26 -11.94 20.18 -28.00
C PRO A 26 -11.36 19.53 -29.26
N ARG A 27 -10.07 19.19 -29.23
CA ARG A 27 -9.27 18.69 -30.39
C ARG A 27 -9.77 17.38 -31.04
N TYR A 28 -10.96 16.92 -30.74
CA TYR A 28 -11.56 15.73 -31.39
C TYR A 28 -12.47 16.08 -32.58
N LEU A 29 -12.71 17.36 -32.83
CA LEU A 29 -13.50 17.84 -33.96
C LEU A 29 -12.68 18.85 -34.70
N ASP A 30 -11.88 18.41 -35.65
CA ASP A 30 -11.26 19.32 -36.60
C ASP A 30 -12.35 19.92 -37.55
N PRO A 31 -12.40 21.25 -37.73
CA PRO A 31 -13.31 21.88 -38.68
C PRO A 31 -12.91 21.45 -40.08
N GLY A 32 -13.58 20.51 -40.68
CA GLY A 32 -13.30 19.95 -42.02
C GLY A 32 -13.34 18.44 -42.11
N GLU A 33 -13.48 17.73 -40.98
CA GLU A 33 -13.65 16.29 -41.01
C GLU A 33 -15.03 15.90 -41.57
N THR A 34 -15.02 15.08 -42.62
CA THR A 34 -16.23 14.48 -43.15
C THR A 34 -16.67 13.30 -42.31
N ILE A 35 -17.98 12.99 -42.37
CA ILE A 35 -18.56 11.82 -41.70
C ILE A 35 -17.79 10.51 -42.01
N PHE A 36 -17.22 10.42 -43.24
CA PHE A 36 -16.42 9.25 -43.67
C PHE A 36 -15.06 9.15 -42.95
N THR A 37 -14.38 10.27 -42.67
CA THR A 37 -13.12 10.28 -41.93
C THR A 37 -13.36 9.93 -40.46
N LEU A 38 -14.47 10.41 -39.88
CA LEU A 38 -14.88 10.04 -38.53
C LEU A 38 -15.17 8.54 -38.41
N TRP A 39 -15.94 7.95 -39.34
CA TRP A 39 -16.20 6.51 -39.39
C TRP A 39 -14.93 5.68 -39.62
N GLY A 40 -14.02 6.16 -40.48
CA GLY A 40 -12.72 5.52 -40.69
C GLY A 40 -11.90 5.46 -39.40
N ARG A 41 -11.86 6.54 -38.62
CA ARG A 41 -11.17 6.59 -37.31
C ARG A 41 -11.82 5.67 -36.29
N VAL A 42 -13.15 5.60 -36.23
CA VAL A 42 -13.89 4.69 -35.35
C VAL A 42 -13.62 3.22 -35.72
N ILE A 43 -13.61 2.90 -37.00
CA ILE A 43 -13.31 1.53 -37.49
C ILE A 43 -11.87 1.14 -37.17
N VAL A 44 -10.91 2.03 -37.44
CA VAL A 44 -9.49 1.80 -37.12
C VAL A 44 -9.29 1.67 -35.59
N ALA A 45 -9.96 2.50 -34.79
CA ALA A 45 -9.92 2.38 -33.33
C ALA A 45 -10.54 1.07 -32.84
N ARG A 46 -11.66 0.62 -33.45
CA ARG A 46 -12.27 -0.69 -33.15
C ARG A 46 -11.37 -1.85 -33.58
N TYR A 47 -10.76 -1.76 -34.76
CA TYR A 47 -9.82 -2.78 -35.23
C TYR A 47 -8.57 -2.86 -34.34
N LYS A 48 -7.99 -1.71 -33.97
CA LYS A 48 -6.88 -1.65 -32.99
C LYS A 48 -7.29 -2.24 -31.63
N ARG A 49 -8.51 -1.96 -31.15
CA ARG A 49 -9.05 -2.57 -29.92
C ARG A 49 -9.26 -4.08 -30.09
N TRP A 50 -9.77 -4.52 -31.24
CA TRP A 50 -9.97 -5.94 -31.51
C TRP A 50 -8.63 -6.69 -31.68
N ALA A 51 -7.68 -6.13 -32.40
CA ALA A 51 -6.33 -6.66 -32.53
C ALA A 51 -5.59 -6.69 -31.18
N ALA A 52 -5.74 -5.63 -30.37
CA ALA A 52 -5.22 -5.61 -29.00
C ALA A 52 -5.97 -6.58 -28.06
N ALA A 53 -7.25 -6.85 -28.29
CA ALA A 53 -7.99 -7.87 -27.57
C ALA A 53 -7.59 -9.30 -27.99
N ALA A 54 -7.38 -9.53 -29.28
CA ALA A 54 -6.90 -10.82 -29.79
C ALA A 54 -5.48 -11.14 -29.32
N THR A 55 -4.58 -10.14 -29.27
CA THR A 55 -3.26 -10.27 -28.64
C THR A 55 -3.33 -10.40 -27.13
N ARG A 56 -4.34 -9.82 -26.47
CA ARG A 56 -4.56 -9.96 -25.01
C ARG A 56 -5.04 -11.34 -24.59
N HIS A 57 -5.66 -12.13 -25.48
CA HIS A 57 -5.93 -13.55 -25.21
C HIS A 57 -4.64 -14.39 -25.15
N ILE A 58 -3.53 -13.88 -25.69
CA ILE A 58 -2.19 -14.48 -25.58
C ILE A 58 -1.38 -13.83 -24.45
N VAL A 59 -1.64 -12.56 -24.12
CA VAL A 59 -1.03 -11.85 -22.98
C VAL A 59 -2.03 -11.90 -21.83
N GLN A 60 -1.65 -12.54 -20.71
CA GLN A 60 -2.45 -12.58 -19.49
C GLN A 60 -2.89 -11.16 -19.13
N ARG A 61 -4.18 -10.96 -18.79
CA ARG A 61 -4.66 -9.65 -18.32
C ARG A 61 -3.79 -9.14 -17.16
N PRO A 62 -3.61 -7.81 -16.96
CA PRO A 62 -2.94 -7.28 -15.80
C PRO A 62 -3.55 -7.85 -14.50
N LEU A 63 -2.73 -8.04 -13.48
CA LEU A 63 -3.23 -8.38 -12.15
C LEU A 63 -4.02 -7.21 -11.57
N HIS A 64 -5.05 -7.52 -10.83
CA HIS A 64 -5.85 -6.58 -10.07
C HIS A 64 -5.53 -6.73 -8.59
N ILE A 65 -4.79 -5.80 -8.02
CA ILE A 65 -4.37 -5.83 -6.63
C ILE A 65 -5.21 -4.85 -5.82
N GLY A 66 -5.87 -5.37 -4.79
CA GLY A 66 -6.58 -4.56 -3.83
C GLY A 66 -5.63 -4.01 -2.77
N VAL A 67 -5.85 -2.77 -2.35
CA VAL A 67 -5.17 -2.16 -1.20
C VAL A 67 -6.24 -1.70 -0.23
N SER A 68 -6.10 -2.07 1.05
CA SER A 68 -7.02 -1.62 2.09
C SER A 68 -7.00 -0.11 2.25
N ALA A 69 -8.15 0.52 2.46
CA ALA A 69 -8.21 1.95 2.70
C ALA A 69 -7.68 2.31 4.09
N ARG A 70 -6.95 3.43 4.23
CA ARG A 70 -6.78 4.13 5.49
C ARG A 70 -8.06 4.93 5.77
N ILE A 71 -8.41 5.09 7.04
CA ILE A 71 -9.58 5.86 7.46
C ILE A 71 -9.10 7.13 8.16
N TYR A 72 -9.60 8.27 7.72
CA TYR A 72 -9.50 9.53 8.45
C TYR A 72 -10.79 9.74 9.23
N HIS A 73 -10.68 9.83 10.52
CA HIS A 73 -11.79 10.15 11.43
C HIS A 73 -11.82 11.67 11.67
N PRO A 74 -12.97 12.33 11.55
CA PRO A 74 -13.06 13.77 11.76
C PRO A 74 -12.77 14.14 13.19
N GLU A 75 -12.02 15.21 13.38
CA GLU A 75 -11.79 15.80 14.72
C GLU A 75 -13.06 16.48 15.23
N PRO A 76 -13.30 16.47 16.54
CA PRO A 76 -14.41 17.20 17.14
C PRO A 76 -14.35 18.70 16.80
N GLY A 77 -15.46 19.24 16.28
CA GLY A 77 -15.54 20.65 15.87
C GLY A 77 -14.99 20.98 14.49
N ALA A 78 -14.45 20.01 13.75
CA ALA A 78 -14.01 20.21 12.37
C ALA A 78 -15.18 20.58 11.43
N THR A 79 -14.92 21.40 10.41
CA THR A 79 -15.91 21.84 9.42
C THR A 79 -15.46 21.48 8.01
N GLY A 80 -16.40 21.53 7.04
CA GLY A 80 -16.13 21.24 5.64
C GLY A 80 -15.72 19.78 5.43
N LEU A 81 -14.72 19.53 4.57
CA LEU A 81 -14.25 18.18 4.26
C LEU A 81 -13.70 17.44 5.51
N ARG A 82 -13.06 18.16 6.43
CA ARG A 82 -12.50 17.60 7.66
C ARG A 82 -13.55 17.08 8.66
N SER A 83 -14.84 17.44 8.49
CA SER A 83 -15.95 16.89 9.28
C SER A 83 -16.50 15.58 8.75
N LYS A 84 -15.90 15.03 7.70
CA LYS A 84 -16.33 13.78 7.07
C LYS A 84 -15.31 12.66 7.31
N ASN A 85 -15.80 11.43 7.44
CA ASN A 85 -14.93 10.27 7.34
C ASN A 85 -14.40 10.20 5.91
N LEU A 86 -13.08 10.17 5.76
CA LEU A 86 -12.44 10.01 4.46
C LEU A 86 -11.72 8.67 4.42
N GLN A 87 -11.68 8.10 3.23
CA GLN A 87 -10.89 6.90 2.96
C GLN A 87 -9.83 7.25 1.93
N TYR A 88 -8.60 6.83 2.16
CA TYR A 88 -7.49 7.20 1.31
C TYR A 88 -6.46 6.08 1.18
N LEU A 89 -5.70 6.17 0.09
CA LEU A 89 -4.59 5.30 -0.24
C LEU A 89 -3.31 6.12 -0.21
N GLU A 90 -2.28 5.61 0.43
CA GLU A 90 -0.97 6.25 0.40
C GLU A 90 -0.32 6.07 -0.97
N GLU A 91 0.20 7.17 -1.52
CA GLU A 91 0.73 7.21 -2.88
C GLU A 91 1.92 6.26 -3.07
N SER A 92 2.84 6.21 -2.10
CA SER A 92 4.04 5.37 -2.16
C SER A 92 3.72 3.87 -2.27
N VAL A 93 2.73 3.39 -1.50
CA VAL A 93 2.27 1.99 -1.57
C VAL A 93 1.69 1.69 -2.95
N ALA A 94 0.82 2.59 -3.46
CA ALA A 94 0.23 2.40 -4.78
C ALA A 94 1.28 2.37 -5.89
N GLN A 95 2.22 3.32 -5.88
CA GLN A 95 3.29 3.42 -6.87
C GLN A 95 4.24 2.23 -6.81
N TRP A 96 4.58 1.76 -5.60
CA TRP A 96 5.43 0.58 -5.42
C TRP A 96 4.79 -0.67 -6.04
N VAL A 97 3.51 -0.92 -5.76
CA VAL A 97 2.78 -2.07 -6.34
C VAL A 97 2.63 -1.92 -7.85
N MET A 98 2.26 -0.72 -8.35
CA MET A 98 2.12 -0.44 -9.78
C MET A 98 3.44 -0.52 -10.56
N SER A 99 4.61 -0.44 -9.89
CA SER A 99 5.93 -0.58 -10.54
C SER A 99 6.13 -1.92 -11.27
N ARG A 100 5.20 -2.87 -11.10
CA ARG A 100 5.16 -4.19 -11.74
C ARG A 100 4.03 -4.37 -12.75
N ASP A 101 3.58 -3.28 -13.38
CA ASP A 101 2.56 -3.29 -14.44
C ASP A 101 1.25 -3.97 -14.01
N VAL A 102 0.81 -3.74 -12.78
CA VAL A 102 -0.45 -4.22 -12.21
C VAL A 102 -1.42 -3.07 -11.97
N LEU A 103 -2.72 -3.35 -11.96
CA LEU A 103 -3.74 -2.37 -11.61
C LEU A 103 -3.99 -2.40 -10.10
N VAL A 104 -3.94 -1.24 -9.48
CA VAL A 104 -4.18 -1.07 -8.04
C VAL A 104 -5.58 -0.49 -7.81
N PHE A 105 -6.31 -1.10 -6.89
CA PHE A 105 -7.66 -0.70 -6.50
C PHE A 105 -7.71 -0.47 -4.99
N MET A 106 -8.08 0.72 -4.54
CA MET A 106 -8.43 0.92 -3.14
C MET A 106 -9.75 0.21 -2.84
N ILE A 107 -9.77 -0.62 -1.81
CA ILE A 107 -10.98 -1.28 -1.34
C ILE A 107 -11.62 -0.40 -0.26
N PRO A 108 -12.84 0.12 -0.48
CA PRO A 108 -13.50 0.92 0.54
C PRO A 108 -14.06 0.04 1.65
N THR A 109 -14.32 0.63 2.82
CA THR A 109 -15.10 -0.02 3.86
C THR A 109 -16.55 -0.21 3.39
N VAL A 110 -17.12 -1.36 3.67
CA VAL A 110 -18.52 -1.68 3.35
C VAL A 110 -19.41 -1.57 4.59
N ASN A 111 -19.16 -0.59 5.44
CA ASN A 111 -19.89 -0.40 6.67
C ASN A 111 -21.37 -0.07 6.39
N THR A 112 -22.27 -0.84 7.00
CA THR A 112 -23.73 -0.69 6.84
C THR A 112 -24.34 0.35 7.77
N SER A 113 -23.65 0.73 8.85
CA SER A 113 -24.13 1.72 9.81
C SER A 113 -23.81 3.14 9.34
N GLY A 114 -24.74 3.78 8.65
CA GLY A 114 -24.55 5.15 8.15
C GLY A 114 -24.56 5.31 6.64
N LEU A 115 -24.78 4.22 5.89
CA LEU A 115 -24.98 4.28 4.45
C LEU A 115 -26.27 5.02 4.12
N LEU A 116 -26.14 6.16 3.46
CA LEU A 116 -27.27 6.88 2.85
C LEU A 116 -27.92 6.05 1.73
N HIS A 117 -27.17 5.13 1.17
CA HIS A 117 -27.57 4.26 0.06
C HIS A 117 -27.17 2.81 0.37
N PRO A 118 -28.12 1.92 0.72
CA PRO A 118 -27.83 0.51 0.98
C PRO A 118 -27.24 -0.19 -0.25
N SER A 119 -26.25 -1.04 -0.03
CA SER A 119 -25.62 -1.86 -1.07
C SER A 119 -25.58 -3.32 -0.62
N ASN A 120 -25.70 -4.25 -1.59
CA ASN A 120 -25.51 -5.68 -1.37
C ASN A 120 -24.06 -6.13 -1.55
N ILE A 121 -23.15 -5.23 -1.90
CA ILE A 121 -21.72 -5.52 -2.03
C ILE A 121 -21.13 -5.82 -0.65
N ARG A 122 -20.30 -6.87 -0.60
CA ARG A 122 -19.59 -7.32 0.61
C ARG A 122 -18.08 -7.40 0.30
N LEU A 123 -17.23 -7.47 1.34
CA LEU A 123 -15.78 -7.58 1.18
C LEU A 123 -15.40 -8.85 0.41
N ARG A 124 -16.12 -9.96 0.59
CA ARG A 124 -15.95 -11.18 -0.22
C ARG A 124 -16.10 -10.98 -1.73
N ASP A 125 -16.85 -9.97 -2.16
CA ASP A 125 -17.02 -9.71 -3.58
C ASP A 125 -15.75 -9.08 -4.17
N TYR A 126 -15.03 -8.28 -3.37
CA TYR A 126 -13.68 -7.82 -3.74
C TYR A 126 -12.70 -8.99 -3.82
N ALA A 127 -12.70 -9.90 -2.82
CA ALA A 127 -11.84 -11.09 -2.84
C ALA A 127 -12.06 -11.99 -4.06
N LYS A 128 -13.30 -12.06 -4.59
CA LYS A 128 -13.59 -12.80 -5.84
C LYS A 128 -13.02 -12.15 -7.10
N HIS A 129 -12.97 -10.81 -7.14
CA HIS A 129 -12.64 -10.07 -8.36
C HIS A 129 -11.19 -9.59 -8.42
N LEU A 130 -10.52 -9.48 -7.27
CA LEU A 130 -9.14 -9.07 -7.15
C LEU A 130 -8.21 -10.28 -7.04
N ASP A 131 -6.98 -10.14 -7.49
CA ASP A 131 -6.01 -11.23 -7.57
C ASP A 131 -5.12 -11.33 -6.30
N GLY A 132 -5.08 -10.29 -5.47
CA GLY A 132 -4.33 -10.25 -4.20
C GLY A 132 -4.65 -9.01 -3.39
N LEU A 133 -4.23 -9.00 -2.12
CA LEU A 133 -4.49 -7.94 -1.15
C LEU A 133 -3.19 -7.39 -0.57
N VAL A 134 -3.09 -6.06 -0.48
CA VAL A 134 -2.07 -5.37 0.33
C VAL A 134 -2.78 -4.64 1.47
N LEU A 135 -2.39 -4.93 2.71
CA LEU A 135 -2.78 -4.20 3.91
C LEU A 135 -1.72 -3.13 4.17
N GLN A 136 -2.09 -1.86 4.01
CA GLN A 136 -1.14 -0.75 4.14
C GLN A 136 -0.90 -0.34 5.60
N GLY A 137 0.22 0.33 5.86
CA GLY A 137 0.57 0.92 7.16
C GLY A 137 -0.40 1.97 7.66
N GLY A 138 -0.06 2.68 8.73
CA GLY A 138 -0.82 3.81 9.30
C GLY A 138 -1.06 3.71 10.79
N ALA A 139 -2.17 4.24 11.28
CA ALA A 139 -2.53 4.29 12.69
C ALA A 139 -2.49 2.91 13.37
N ASP A 140 -2.25 2.89 14.68
CA ASP A 140 -2.08 1.68 15.48
C ASP A 140 -3.23 0.69 15.39
N VAL A 141 -2.88 -0.59 15.53
CA VAL A 141 -3.87 -1.65 15.78
C VAL A 141 -4.37 -1.50 17.22
N SER A 142 -5.70 -1.48 17.37
CA SER A 142 -6.32 -1.35 18.68
C SER A 142 -6.04 -2.56 19.58
N PRO A 143 -5.60 -2.37 20.83
CA PRO A 143 -5.43 -3.45 21.80
C PRO A 143 -6.69 -4.30 21.99
N GLN A 144 -7.87 -3.70 21.85
CA GLN A 144 -9.14 -4.44 21.92
C GLN A 144 -9.30 -5.48 20.80
N SER A 145 -8.54 -5.36 19.69
CA SER A 145 -8.59 -6.32 18.58
C SER A 145 -7.84 -7.62 18.90
N TYR A 146 -6.96 -7.60 19.92
CA TYR A 146 -6.29 -8.78 20.46
C TYR A 146 -6.59 -9.00 21.96
N ALA A 147 -7.81 -8.61 22.38
CA ALA A 147 -8.38 -8.85 23.72
C ALA A 147 -7.59 -8.21 24.88
N GLU A 148 -6.87 -7.13 24.63
CA GLU A 148 -6.21 -6.32 25.65
C GLU A 148 -6.89 -4.95 25.80
N ALA A 149 -6.70 -4.28 26.94
CA ALA A 149 -7.08 -2.88 27.12
C ALA A 149 -5.91 -1.98 26.72
N PRO A 150 -6.15 -0.77 26.17
CA PRO A 150 -5.08 0.19 25.93
C PRO A 150 -4.47 0.62 27.28
N THR A 151 -3.14 0.53 27.37
CA THR A 151 -2.40 0.92 28.59
C THR A 151 -2.30 2.43 28.73
N LYS A 152 -2.44 3.17 27.63
CA LYS A 152 -2.59 4.61 27.58
C LYS A 152 -3.67 5.02 26.57
N PRO A 153 -4.39 6.13 26.78
CA PRO A 153 -5.44 6.59 25.85
C PRO A 153 -4.95 6.79 24.42
N GLU A 154 -3.73 7.31 24.25
CA GLU A 154 -3.09 7.55 22.95
C GLU A 154 -2.82 6.27 22.16
N TRP A 155 -2.76 5.11 22.83
CA TRP A 155 -2.53 3.79 22.20
C TRP A 155 -3.82 3.00 21.96
N SER A 156 -4.97 3.68 21.96
CA SER A 156 -6.28 3.06 21.72
C SER A 156 -6.43 2.45 20.32
N GLY A 157 -5.63 2.93 19.37
CA GLY A 157 -5.62 2.46 17.98
C GLY A 157 -6.92 2.74 17.22
N ASP A 158 -7.02 2.23 16.00
CA ASP A 158 -8.18 2.41 15.12
C ASP A 158 -8.97 1.08 15.00
N ARG A 159 -9.83 0.81 16.01
CA ARG A 159 -10.64 -0.41 16.02
C ARG A 159 -11.62 -0.49 14.82
N ALA A 160 -12.12 0.63 14.33
CA ALA A 160 -13.04 0.63 13.20
C ALA A 160 -12.33 0.13 11.92
N ARG A 161 -11.10 0.56 11.72
CA ARG A 161 -10.23 0.09 10.66
C ARG A 161 -9.83 -1.38 10.87
N ASP A 162 -9.52 -1.79 12.11
CA ASP A 162 -9.17 -3.18 12.40
C ASP A 162 -10.29 -4.14 11.98
N MET A 163 -11.53 -3.86 12.39
CA MET A 163 -12.68 -4.73 12.07
C MET A 163 -12.88 -4.89 10.56
N TYR A 164 -12.74 -3.80 9.82
CA TYR A 164 -12.82 -3.82 8.37
C TYR A 164 -11.70 -4.64 7.73
N GLU A 165 -10.45 -4.39 8.14
CA GLU A 165 -9.30 -5.07 7.54
C GLU A 165 -9.18 -6.54 7.98
N LEU A 166 -9.63 -6.91 9.19
CA LEU A 166 -9.71 -8.30 9.64
C LEU A 166 -10.71 -9.10 8.78
N GLU A 167 -11.91 -8.55 8.54
CA GLU A 167 -12.88 -9.19 7.65
C GLU A 167 -12.31 -9.34 6.23
N LEU A 168 -11.71 -8.26 5.70
CA LEU A 168 -11.11 -8.26 4.37
C LEU A 168 -10.00 -9.31 4.25
N LEU A 169 -9.10 -9.38 5.23
CA LEU A 169 -8.03 -10.36 5.29
C LEU A 169 -8.57 -11.80 5.25
N HIS A 170 -9.57 -12.11 6.09
CA HIS A 170 -10.18 -13.44 6.14
C HIS A 170 -10.80 -13.83 4.79
N GLU A 171 -11.53 -12.93 4.15
CA GLU A 171 -12.13 -13.19 2.83
C GLU A 171 -11.07 -13.51 1.76
N PHE A 172 -9.92 -12.82 1.76
CA PHE A 172 -8.84 -13.11 0.81
C PHE A 172 -8.12 -14.42 1.13
N VAL A 173 -7.85 -14.69 2.40
CA VAL A 173 -7.20 -15.96 2.83
C VAL A 173 -8.10 -17.16 2.54
N GLU A 174 -9.40 -17.07 2.83
CA GLU A 174 -10.37 -18.13 2.52
C GLU A 174 -10.52 -18.35 1.02
N ALA A 175 -10.42 -17.28 0.22
CA ALA A 175 -10.40 -17.37 -1.24
C ALA A 175 -9.08 -17.92 -1.81
N GLY A 176 -8.09 -18.26 -0.97
CA GLY A 176 -6.76 -18.73 -1.38
C GLY A 176 -5.90 -17.66 -2.05
N LYS A 177 -6.26 -16.39 -1.89
CA LYS A 177 -5.56 -15.25 -2.52
C LYS A 177 -4.36 -14.80 -1.67
N PRO A 178 -3.27 -14.34 -2.28
CA PRO A 178 -2.11 -13.86 -1.54
C PRO A 178 -2.40 -12.53 -0.84
N VAL A 179 -1.76 -12.36 0.32
CA VAL A 179 -1.85 -11.15 1.14
C VAL A 179 -0.45 -10.68 1.54
N LEU A 180 -0.21 -9.38 1.40
CA LEU A 180 0.99 -8.70 1.89
C LEU A 180 0.60 -7.61 2.88
N GLY A 181 1.06 -7.71 4.13
CA GLY A 181 0.87 -6.70 5.18
C GLY A 181 2.13 -5.83 5.32
N ILE A 182 1.96 -4.51 5.36
CA ILE A 182 3.05 -3.54 5.54
C ILE A 182 2.87 -2.84 6.87
N CYS A 183 3.89 -2.84 7.73
CA CYS A 183 3.94 -2.20 9.04
C CYS A 183 2.70 -2.59 9.89
N ARG A 184 1.73 -1.70 10.05
CA ARG A 184 0.46 -2.02 10.69
C ARG A 184 -0.23 -3.26 10.08
N GLY A 185 -0.14 -3.45 8.76
CA GLY A 185 -0.68 -4.62 8.08
C GLY A 185 -0.02 -5.93 8.53
N CYS A 186 1.27 -5.93 8.87
CA CYS A 186 1.98 -7.04 9.48
C CYS A 186 1.42 -7.36 10.89
N GLN A 187 1.24 -6.32 11.70
CA GLN A 187 0.69 -6.43 13.05
C GLN A 187 -0.74 -6.98 13.04
N LEU A 188 -1.58 -6.43 12.16
CA LEU A 188 -2.97 -6.89 11.99
C LEU A 188 -3.04 -8.34 11.53
N LEU A 189 -2.13 -8.74 10.65
CA LEU A 189 -2.00 -10.12 10.19
C LEU A 189 -1.69 -11.07 11.36
N ASN A 190 -0.79 -10.69 12.26
CA ASN A 190 -0.52 -11.44 13.49
C ASN A 190 -1.78 -11.56 14.37
N VAL A 191 -2.48 -10.46 14.58
CA VAL A 191 -3.72 -10.40 15.39
C VAL A 191 -4.82 -11.28 14.80
N ALA A 192 -4.98 -11.28 13.47
CA ALA A 192 -5.98 -12.08 12.77
C ALA A 192 -5.85 -13.59 13.04
N PHE A 193 -4.63 -14.06 13.31
CA PHE A 193 -4.34 -15.46 13.66
C PHE A 193 -4.16 -15.69 15.17
N GLY A 194 -4.63 -14.74 16.00
CA GLY A 194 -4.67 -14.88 17.45
C GLY A 194 -3.39 -14.49 18.18
N GLY A 195 -2.48 -13.78 17.52
CA GLY A 195 -1.31 -13.17 18.15
C GLY A 195 -1.63 -11.88 18.90
N SER A 196 -0.65 -11.34 19.63
CA SER A 196 -0.74 -10.07 20.35
C SER A 196 0.43 -9.14 19.99
N LEU A 197 0.33 -7.88 20.45
CA LEU A 197 1.32 -6.84 20.14
C LEU A 197 1.87 -6.23 21.43
N TYR A 198 3.11 -5.77 21.40
CA TYR A 198 3.58 -4.72 22.29
C TYR A 198 2.87 -3.42 21.88
N GLN A 199 2.26 -2.74 22.85
CA GLN A 199 1.55 -1.49 22.57
C GLN A 199 2.52 -0.33 22.32
N ASP A 200 3.69 -0.40 22.98
CA ASP A 200 4.80 0.53 22.77
C ASP A 200 6.12 -0.16 23.14
N ILE A 201 6.99 -0.37 22.17
CA ILE A 201 8.27 -1.09 22.37
C ILE A 201 9.09 -0.45 23.48
N ALA A 202 9.22 0.88 23.46
CA ALA A 202 10.05 1.61 24.42
C ALA A 202 9.56 1.46 25.87
N THR A 203 8.25 1.31 26.08
CA THR A 203 7.64 1.10 27.39
C THR A 203 7.64 -0.36 27.80
N ASP A 204 7.31 -1.26 26.86
CA ASP A 204 7.07 -2.67 27.13
C ASP A 204 8.38 -3.47 27.16
N VAL A 205 9.43 -3.02 26.44
CA VAL A 205 10.74 -3.66 26.32
C VAL A 205 11.85 -2.62 26.54
N PRO A 206 12.19 -2.28 27.79
CA PRO A 206 13.11 -1.16 28.11
C PRO A 206 14.52 -1.27 27.49
N ASP A 207 14.98 -2.49 27.21
CA ASP A 207 16.30 -2.76 26.61
C ASP A 207 16.28 -2.75 25.07
N ALA A 208 15.11 -2.58 24.45
CA ALA A 208 15.02 -2.48 22.99
C ALA A 208 15.65 -1.15 22.51
N HIS A 209 16.25 -1.19 21.33
CA HIS A 209 16.68 0.05 20.68
C HIS A 209 15.45 0.81 20.12
N ALA A 210 15.65 2.06 19.71
CA ALA A 210 14.56 2.84 19.13
C ALA A 210 14.13 2.27 17.76
N HIS A 211 12.83 2.06 17.57
CA HIS A 211 12.21 1.64 16.31
C HIS A 211 11.48 2.79 15.59
N VAL A 212 11.42 3.94 16.25
CA VAL A 212 10.85 5.18 15.70
C VAL A 212 11.69 6.37 16.17
N SER A 213 11.81 7.39 15.33
CA SER A 213 12.46 8.65 15.67
C SER A 213 11.76 9.82 14.99
N ASP A 214 12.12 11.04 15.40
CA ASP A 214 11.62 12.29 14.77
C ASP A 214 12.09 12.41 13.30
N ASP A 215 13.21 11.77 12.93
CA ASP A 215 13.68 11.61 11.56
C ASP A 215 12.92 10.49 10.84
N TYR A 216 11.64 10.65 10.71
CA TYR A 216 10.60 9.68 10.33
C TYR A 216 11.05 8.67 9.26
N ASP A 217 11.53 9.11 8.10
CA ASP A 217 11.88 8.25 6.97
C ASP A 217 13.38 7.90 6.89
N ARG A 218 14.20 8.38 7.84
CA ARG A 218 15.65 8.16 7.89
C ARG A 218 16.08 7.19 8.97
N HIS A 219 15.18 6.89 9.92
CA HIS A 219 15.47 5.90 10.93
C HIS A 219 15.57 4.50 10.34
N ARG A 220 16.61 3.77 10.71
CA ARG A 220 16.96 2.48 10.11
C ARG A 220 17.57 1.57 11.16
N HIS A 221 17.32 0.26 11.01
CA HIS A 221 18.00 -0.77 11.78
C HIS A 221 18.34 -1.98 10.92
N GLU A 222 19.19 -2.85 11.44
CA GLU A 222 19.50 -4.12 10.78
C GLU A 222 18.45 -5.18 11.13
N VAL A 223 18.11 -6.01 10.16
CA VAL A 223 17.33 -7.24 10.35
C VAL A 223 18.17 -8.46 10.02
N THR A 224 17.88 -9.56 10.70
CA THR A 224 18.47 -10.89 10.48
C THR A 224 17.39 -11.87 10.09
N PHE A 225 17.76 -12.88 9.32
CA PHE A 225 16.83 -13.91 8.86
C PHE A 225 17.09 -15.22 9.63
N PRO A 226 16.13 -15.68 10.47
CA PRO A 226 16.30 -16.90 11.23
C PRO A 226 16.33 -18.13 10.32
N PRO A 227 16.89 -19.28 10.80
CA PRO A 227 16.84 -20.52 10.06
C PRO A 227 15.42 -20.91 9.67
N GLY A 228 15.22 -21.29 8.40
CA GLY A 228 13.90 -21.60 7.84
C GLY A 228 13.13 -20.43 7.29
N SER A 229 13.66 -19.19 7.39
CA SER A 229 13.08 -18.03 6.72
C SER A 229 13.09 -18.21 5.19
N SER A 230 12.00 -17.82 4.56
CA SER A 230 11.87 -17.78 3.11
C SER A 230 12.38 -16.46 2.48
N LEU A 231 12.52 -15.40 3.27
CA LEU A 231 12.94 -14.06 2.81
C LEU A 231 14.29 -14.04 2.10
N PRO A 232 15.36 -14.72 2.55
CA PRO A 232 16.65 -14.71 1.85
C PRO A 232 16.55 -15.16 0.38
N ASN A 233 15.64 -16.08 0.09
CA ASN A 233 15.40 -16.55 -1.28
C ASN A 233 14.69 -15.53 -2.15
N MET A 234 13.92 -14.62 -1.55
CA MET A 234 13.19 -13.57 -2.26
C MET A 234 14.07 -12.33 -2.51
N VAL A 235 14.80 -11.90 -1.48
CA VAL A 235 15.58 -10.64 -1.55
C VAL A 235 16.98 -10.79 -2.12
N ARG A 236 17.48 -12.02 -2.32
CA ARG A 236 18.85 -12.29 -2.82
C ARG A 236 19.94 -11.52 -2.06
N GLY A 237 19.71 -11.32 -0.77
CA GLY A 237 20.52 -10.48 0.09
C GLY A 237 21.42 -11.28 1.08
N PRO A 238 22.29 -10.57 1.82
CA PRO A 238 23.07 -11.13 2.91
C PRO A 238 22.15 -11.60 4.04
N GLN A 239 22.70 -12.39 4.97
CA GLN A 239 21.95 -12.85 6.15
C GLN A 239 21.54 -11.72 7.12
N ARG A 240 22.10 -10.52 6.93
CA ARG A 240 21.80 -9.31 7.67
C ARG A 240 21.61 -8.17 6.69
N ALA A 241 20.55 -7.40 6.82
CA ALA A 241 20.20 -6.34 5.88
C ALA A 241 19.66 -5.12 6.63
N LEU A 242 19.85 -3.93 6.05
CA LEU A 242 19.35 -2.68 6.61
C LEU A 242 17.94 -2.39 6.06
N VAL A 243 17.00 -2.05 6.95
CA VAL A 243 15.64 -1.64 6.61
C VAL A 243 15.29 -0.31 7.29
N ASN A 244 14.28 0.39 6.79
CA ASN A 244 13.72 1.54 7.52
C ASN A 244 12.87 1.05 8.71
N SER A 245 12.72 1.91 9.72
CA SER A 245 11.94 1.59 10.92
C SER A 245 11.12 2.80 11.34
N ILE A 246 9.80 2.64 11.31
CA ILE A 246 8.84 3.72 11.56
C ILE A 246 7.65 3.14 12.36
N HIS A 247 7.93 2.48 13.48
CA HIS A 247 6.89 1.84 14.28
C HIS A 247 7.27 1.83 15.77
N HIS A 248 6.29 2.06 16.64
CA HIS A 248 6.46 1.92 18.08
C HIS A 248 5.74 0.67 18.63
N GLN A 249 4.84 0.06 17.85
CA GLN A 249 4.25 -1.24 18.16
C GLN A 249 5.04 -2.37 17.46
N ALA A 250 5.01 -3.58 18.04
CA ALA A 250 5.60 -4.78 17.44
C ALA A 250 4.82 -6.04 17.83
N VAL A 251 5.05 -7.13 17.09
CA VAL A 251 4.52 -8.46 17.42
C VAL A 251 5.12 -8.92 18.75
N LYS A 252 4.23 -9.26 19.74
CA LYS A 252 4.59 -9.78 21.08
C LYS A 252 4.48 -11.29 21.13
N SER A 253 3.30 -11.82 20.87
CA SER A 253 3.08 -13.25 20.72
C SER A 253 2.67 -13.57 19.31
N LEU A 254 3.28 -14.62 18.75
CA LEU A 254 3.02 -15.02 17.37
C LEU A 254 1.67 -15.72 17.25
N GLY A 255 0.91 -15.39 16.21
CA GLY A 255 -0.35 -16.01 15.88
C GLY A 255 -0.19 -17.49 15.50
N LYS A 256 -1.31 -18.23 15.51
CA LYS A 256 -1.33 -19.66 15.17
C LYS A 256 -0.89 -19.88 13.71
N ASP A 257 -0.06 -20.91 13.51
CA ASP A 257 0.49 -21.29 12.21
C ASP A 257 1.31 -20.17 11.52
N MET A 258 1.75 -19.17 12.30
CA MET A 258 2.66 -18.13 11.83
C MET A 258 4.11 -18.54 12.05
N GLN A 259 5.00 -18.06 11.20
CA GLN A 259 6.45 -18.26 11.28
C GLN A 259 7.15 -16.90 11.22
N VAL A 260 8.19 -16.76 12.05
CA VAL A 260 9.06 -15.57 11.99
C VAL A 260 9.95 -15.67 10.76
N GLU A 261 9.98 -14.60 9.98
CA GLU A 261 10.77 -14.49 8.75
C GLU A 261 11.94 -13.50 8.89
N ALA A 262 11.84 -12.51 9.79
CA ALA A 262 12.94 -11.61 10.13
C ALA A 262 12.85 -11.14 11.57
N LEU A 263 14.00 -10.83 12.16
CA LEU A 263 14.16 -10.26 13.49
C LEU A 263 15.06 -9.03 13.40
N SER A 264 14.76 -7.97 14.16
CA SER A 264 15.67 -6.83 14.31
C SER A 264 16.95 -7.23 15.05
N TYR A 265 18.01 -6.50 14.80
CA TYR A 265 19.29 -6.69 15.51
C TYR A 265 19.66 -5.37 16.21
N PRO A 266 20.05 -5.43 17.50
CA PRO A 266 20.34 -6.63 18.32
C PRO A 266 19.17 -7.14 19.21
N ASP A 267 18.00 -6.48 19.26
CA ASP A 267 16.95 -6.69 20.26
C ASP A 267 15.96 -7.81 19.91
N ASN A 268 16.05 -8.38 18.71
CA ASN A 268 15.23 -9.51 18.25
C ASN A 268 13.72 -9.24 18.22
N MET A 269 13.27 -7.99 18.01
CA MET A 269 11.87 -7.71 17.69
C MET A 269 11.49 -8.40 16.40
N ILE A 270 10.25 -8.90 16.32
CA ILE A 270 9.76 -9.57 15.10
C ILE A 270 9.49 -8.54 14.03
N GLU A 271 10.22 -8.64 12.92
CA GLU A 271 10.21 -7.70 11.81
C GLU A 271 9.51 -8.24 10.54
N ALA A 272 9.38 -9.55 10.42
CA ALA A 272 8.55 -10.15 9.37
C ALA A 272 7.97 -11.49 9.82
N ILE A 273 6.77 -11.76 9.34
CA ILE A 273 6.02 -12.98 9.64
C ILE A 273 5.39 -13.56 8.39
N ARG A 274 5.16 -14.87 8.37
CA ARG A 274 4.48 -15.57 7.30
C ARG A 274 3.48 -16.58 7.86
N TYR A 275 2.26 -16.62 7.32
CA TYR A 275 1.30 -17.67 7.59
C TYR A 275 1.63 -18.91 6.74
N THR A 276 1.83 -20.05 7.40
CA THR A 276 2.38 -21.25 6.76
C THR A 276 1.36 -22.10 6.00
N ARG A 277 0.06 -21.80 6.18
CA ARG A 277 -1.05 -22.56 5.59
C ARG A 277 -1.58 -22.00 4.28
N ALA A 278 -0.97 -20.93 3.76
CA ALA A 278 -1.37 -20.30 2.50
C ALA A 278 -0.17 -20.15 1.56
N PRO A 279 -0.37 -20.08 0.24
CA PRO A 279 0.72 -19.94 -0.72
C PRO A 279 1.58 -18.70 -0.48
N PHE A 280 0.96 -17.57 -0.16
CA PHE A 280 1.65 -16.32 0.17
C PHE A 280 0.75 -15.44 1.06
N VAL A 281 1.01 -15.45 2.36
CA VAL A 281 0.44 -14.50 3.33
C VAL A 281 1.58 -14.05 4.22
N MET A 282 2.09 -12.85 4.01
CA MET A 282 3.32 -12.34 4.62
C MET A 282 3.12 -10.94 5.16
N GLY A 283 3.71 -10.64 6.31
CA GLY A 283 3.78 -9.31 6.90
C GLY A 283 5.22 -8.85 7.02
N LEU A 284 5.47 -7.59 6.70
CA LEU A 284 6.74 -6.88 6.87
C LEU A 284 6.49 -5.72 7.83
N GLN A 285 7.30 -5.59 8.87
CA GLN A 285 7.17 -4.50 9.83
C GLN A 285 7.74 -3.19 9.28
N TRP A 286 8.78 -3.28 8.45
CA TRP A 286 9.32 -2.12 7.73
C TRP A 286 8.44 -1.71 6.53
N HIS A 287 8.79 -0.58 5.89
CA HIS A 287 8.09 0.01 4.76
C HIS A 287 8.89 -0.18 3.45
N PRO A 288 8.67 -1.28 2.71
CA PRO A 288 9.40 -1.55 1.47
C PRO A 288 9.12 -0.52 0.37
N GLU A 289 7.98 0.18 0.42
CA GLU A 289 7.59 1.22 -0.53
C GLU A 289 8.48 2.47 -0.45
N PHE A 290 9.18 2.66 0.66
CA PHE A 290 10.16 3.74 0.82
C PHE A 290 11.58 3.34 0.41
N HIS A 291 11.81 2.05 0.17
CA HIS A 291 13.08 1.55 -0.35
C HIS A 291 13.12 1.80 -1.86
N ARG A 292 13.82 2.84 -2.29
CA ARG A 292 13.95 3.13 -3.72
C ARG A 292 14.79 2.04 -4.38
N ALA A 293 14.29 1.47 -5.47
CA ALA A 293 15.05 0.56 -6.31
C ALA A 293 16.38 1.23 -6.70
N GLY A 294 17.52 0.62 -6.33
CA GLY A 294 18.84 1.15 -6.60
C GLY A 294 19.48 2.04 -5.52
N GLY A 295 18.80 2.25 -4.38
CA GLY A 295 19.45 2.83 -3.20
C GLY A 295 20.37 1.78 -2.54
N VAL A 296 21.68 2.04 -2.52
CA VAL A 296 22.74 1.07 -2.19
C VAL A 296 22.71 0.58 -0.72
N GLU A 297 21.91 1.19 0.13
CA GLU A 297 21.98 0.98 1.59
C GLU A 297 20.85 0.13 2.16
N LEU A 298 19.63 0.23 1.62
CA LEU A 298 18.46 -0.50 2.14
C LEU A 298 18.21 -1.80 1.37
N LEU A 299 17.66 -2.78 2.05
CA LEU A 299 17.28 -4.06 1.47
C LEU A 299 16.41 -3.88 0.22
N ASP A 300 16.81 -4.48 -0.90
CA ASP A 300 15.97 -4.51 -2.10
C ASP A 300 14.77 -5.45 -1.91
N CYS A 301 13.62 -4.86 -1.65
CA CYS A 301 12.36 -5.58 -1.44
C CYS A 301 11.60 -5.94 -2.74
N THR A 302 12.21 -5.67 -3.90
CA THR A 302 11.65 -5.99 -5.23
C THR A 302 11.25 -7.45 -5.35
N GLY A 303 12.07 -8.37 -4.88
CA GLY A 303 11.81 -9.81 -4.95
C GLY A 303 10.67 -10.29 -4.05
N ILE A 304 10.33 -9.54 -2.98
CA ILE A 304 9.15 -9.81 -2.14
C ILE A 304 7.89 -9.47 -2.94
N LEU A 305 7.84 -8.29 -3.55
CA LEU A 305 6.73 -7.87 -4.41
C LEU A 305 6.55 -8.84 -5.58
N ASP A 306 7.65 -9.23 -6.26
CA ASP A 306 7.61 -10.19 -7.36
C ASP A 306 7.07 -11.55 -6.92
N SER A 307 7.39 -12.00 -5.70
CA SER A 307 6.89 -13.26 -5.13
C SER A 307 5.40 -13.19 -4.79
N PHE A 308 4.94 -12.07 -4.21
CA PHE A 308 3.53 -11.79 -3.98
C PHE A 308 2.73 -11.81 -5.29
N LEU A 309 3.20 -11.09 -6.31
CA LEU A 309 2.52 -11.03 -7.61
C LEU A 309 2.58 -12.34 -8.39
N ARG A 310 3.60 -13.16 -8.20
CA ARG A 310 3.66 -14.52 -8.74
C ARG A 310 2.58 -15.38 -8.10
N ALA A 311 2.45 -15.40 -6.78
CA ALA A 311 1.38 -16.09 -6.08
C ALA A 311 -0.01 -15.61 -6.55
N ALA A 312 -0.18 -14.31 -6.79
CA ALA A 312 -1.42 -13.75 -7.34
C ALA A 312 -1.73 -14.26 -8.76
N ARG A 313 -0.72 -14.52 -9.58
CA ARG A 313 -0.92 -15.16 -10.91
C ARG A 313 -1.31 -16.61 -10.79
N GLU A 314 -0.70 -17.35 -9.87
CA GLU A 314 -0.91 -18.79 -9.66
C GLU A 314 -2.29 -19.08 -9.04
N THR A 315 -2.81 -18.20 -8.20
CA THR A 315 -4.10 -18.37 -7.50
C THR A 315 -5.30 -17.71 -8.20
N ARG A 316 -5.14 -17.33 -9.44
CA ARG A 316 -6.12 -16.53 -10.21
C ARG A 316 -7.36 -17.31 -10.68
N PHE A 317 -7.37 -18.63 -10.58
CA PHE A 317 -8.39 -19.55 -11.13
C PHE A 317 -9.38 -20.02 -10.09
#